data_cb7f5cd8d6d61c4a2ee7ceeace1dffd7
#
_entry.id   cb7f5cd8d6d61c4a2ee7ceeace1dffd7
#
_cell.length_a   1.000
_cell.length_b   1.000
_cell.length_c   1.000
_cell.angle_alpha   90.00
_cell.angle_beta   90.00
_cell.angle_gamma   90.00
#
_symmetry.space_group_name_H-M   'P 1'
#
loop_
_entity.id
_entity.type
_entity.pdbx_description
1 polymer ?
#
loop_
_entity_poly.entity_id
_entity_poly.type
_entity_poly.pdbx_seq_one_letter_code
_entity_poly.pdbx_strand_id
1 'polypeptide(L)'
;TSALTTLRLFTSKSIYAITHTSDFTLADMGSKKQALFIILPDEKTTFYPIASLIVSQQYELLAEAADRRGGRLERRVNFILDEYGNFTPISDMTNKLTVAAGRGMRYALFVQGFDQLKEKYSDNIANTIKGNCQVWAYLQSDDPETLREMSDKLGSYTTSSYQLSASNGKYTTPSNSQSVSLTERKLLNTDEVRRVKRPHQIITSRDHPAMMYAPDLSQWMFNKMLGLGDMEHNRRLREEREQKRPIITDTKQEIALWNIWIYYQKDIMRRLSQQKGAMGGGLDDD
;
A
#
# COMPACT_ATOMS: atom_id res chain seq x y z
N THR A 1 -13.44 1.65 -25.78
CA THR A 1 -12.11 2.28 -25.58
C THR A 1 -11.60 2.07 -24.15
N SER A 2 -12.46 2.19 -23.13
CA SER A 2 -12.07 2.06 -21.72
C SER A 2 -11.49 0.68 -21.37
N ALA A 3 -12.15 -0.41 -21.77
CA ALA A 3 -11.70 -1.78 -21.48
C ALA A 3 -10.33 -2.08 -22.12
N LEU A 4 -10.08 -1.65 -23.35
CA LEU A 4 -8.79 -1.83 -24.03
C LEU A 4 -7.67 -1.07 -23.33
N THR A 5 -7.95 0.13 -22.80
CA THR A 5 -6.97 0.92 -22.07
C THR A 5 -6.58 0.22 -20.77
N THR A 6 -7.53 -0.33 -20.03
CA THR A 6 -7.28 -1.09 -18.79
C THR A 6 -6.52 -2.39 -19.07
N LEU A 7 -6.88 -3.10 -20.14
CA LEU A 7 -6.22 -4.36 -20.51
C LEU A 7 -4.86 -4.17 -21.19
N ARG A 8 -4.50 -2.94 -21.58
CA ARG A 8 -3.22 -2.63 -22.24
C ARG A 8 -2.00 -3.07 -21.43
N LEU A 9 -2.10 -3.06 -20.11
CA LEU A 9 -1.02 -3.57 -19.23
C LEU A 9 -0.68 -5.03 -19.52
N PHE A 10 -1.69 -5.86 -19.78
CA PHE A 10 -1.53 -7.30 -20.04
C PHE A 10 -1.00 -7.61 -21.44
N THR A 11 -0.88 -6.61 -22.32
CA THR A 11 -0.23 -6.78 -23.63
C THR A 11 1.29 -6.80 -23.54
N SER A 12 1.86 -6.39 -22.41
CA SER A 12 3.29 -6.49 -22.15
C SER A 12 3.71 -7.95 -21.98
N LYS A 13 4.71 -8.40 -22.75
CA LYS A 13 5.26 -9.78 -22.64
C LYS A 13 5.68 -10.12 -21.22
N SER A 14 6.29 -9.18 -20.50
CA SER A 14 6.73 -9.38 -19.12
C SER A 14 5.55 -9.57 -18.16
N ILE A 15 4.49 -8.78 -18.31
CA ILE A 15 3.28 -8.90 -17.49
C ILE A 15 2.56 -10.20 -17.81
N TYR A 16 2.42 -10.53 -19.08
CA TYR A 16 1.86 -11.81 -19.51
C TYR A 16 2.63 -12.99 -18.88
N ALA A 17 3.96 -12.97 -18.94
CA ALA A 17 4.80 -14.03 -18.37
C ALA A 17 4.59 -14.24 -16.85
N ILE A 18 4.30 -13.15 -16.11
CA ILE A 18 4.06 -13.21 -14.66
C ILE A 18 2.62 -13.64 -14.33
N THR A 19 1.65 -13.29 -15.19
CA THR A 19 0.22 -13.45 -14.87
C THR A 19 -0.44 -14.66 -15.51
N HIS A 20 0.18 -15.31 -16.51
CA HIS A 20 -0.45 -16.41 -17.24
C HIS A 20 -0.41 -17.76 -16.50
N THR A 21 0.53 -17.93 -15.57
CA THR A 21 0.64 -19.15 -14.74
C THR A 21 0.80 -18.76 -13.29
N SER A 22 0.43 -19.68 -12.40
CA SER A 22 0.62 -19.53 -10.95
C SER A 22 1.43 -20.70 -10.43
N ASP A 23 2.60 -20.41 -9.85
CA ASP A 23 3.48 -21.41 -9.24
C ASP A 23 3.05 -21.77 -7.80
N PHE A 24 2.14 -21.00 -7.24
CA PHE A 24 1.63 -21.17 -5.89
C PHE A 24 0.18 -20.67 -5.77
N THR A 25 -0.48 -21.12 -4.71
CA THR A 25 -1.85 -20.67 -4.40
C THR A 25 -1.80 -19.55 -3.35
N LEU A 26 -2.38 -18.41 -3.66
CA LEU A 26 -2.43 -17.26 -2.74
C LEU A 26 -3.07 -17.61 -1.39
N ALA A 27 -4.08 -18.49 -1.37
CA ALA A 27 -4.75 -18.95 -0.15
C ALA A 27 -3.84 -19.76 0.79
N ASP A 28 -2.76 -20.37 0.28
CA ASP A 28 -1.84 -21.19 1.07
C ASP A 28 -1.13 -20.39 2.17
N MET A 29 -0.99 -19.08 2.01
CA MET A 29 -0.42 -18.21 3.05
C MET A 29 -1.19 -18.23 4.36
N GLY A 30 -2.49 -18.53 4.31
CA GLY A 30 -3.33 -18.68 5.51
C GLY A 30 -3.08 -19.97 6.29
N SER A 31 -2.36 -20.94 5.74
CA SER A 31 -2.08 -22.26 6.33
C SER A 31 -0.60 -22.61 6.36
N LYS A 32 0.17 -22.22 5.33
CA LYS A 32 1.60 -22.52 5.20
C LYS A 32 2.46 -21.31 5.58
N LYS A 33 3.69 -21.58 6.03
CA LYS A 33 4.69 -20.53 6.28
C LYS A 33 5.28 -20.10 4.94
N GLN A 34 4.80 -18.99 4.39
CA GLN A 34 5.22 -18.44 3.10
C GLN A 34 5.40 -16.93 3.19
N ALA A 35 6.20 -16.37 2.28
CA ALA A 35 6.34 -14.93 2.06
C ALA A 35 6.30 -14.65 0.55
N LEU A 36 5.45 -13.71 0.15
CA LEU A 36 5.36 -13.20 -1.21
C LEU A 36 6.00 -11.80 -1.24
N PHE A 37 7.03 -11.64 -2.05
CA PHE A 37 7.67 -10.35 -2.30
C PHE A 37 7.27 -9.85 -3.69
N ILE A 38 6.60 -8.70 -3.72
CA ILE A 38 6.22 -8.00 -4.95
C ILE A 38 7.17 -6.82 -5.10
N ILE A 39 8.08 -6.89 -6.05
CA ILE A 39 9.07 -5.84 -6.29
C ILE A 39 8.60 -5.02 -7.49
N LEU A 40 8.35 -3.75 -7.27
CA LEU A 40 7.92 -2.79 -8.28
C LEU A 40 9.08 -1.85 -8.62
N PRO A 41 9.24 -1.44 -9.89
CA PRO A 41 10.19 -0.40 -10.25
C PRO A 41 9.74 0.95 -9.69
N ASP A 42 10.62 1.65 -8.98
CA ASP A 42 10.31 2.95 -8.36
C ASP A 42 9.94 4.02 -9.39
N GLU A 43 10.56 3.95 -10.56
CA GLU A 43 10.39 4.94 -11.64
C GLU A 43 9.08 4.80 -12.42
N LYS A 44 8.33 3.70 -12.25
CA LYS A 44 7.17 3.38 -13.10
C LYS A 44 5.93 3.05 -12.28
N THR A 45 5.06 4.02 -12.16
CA THR A 45 3.74 3.85 -11.51
C THR A 45 2.80 2.92 -12.30
N THR A 46 3.13 2.59 -13.55
CA THR A 46 2.31 1.78 -14.46
C THR A 46 2.00 0.38 -13.91
N PHE A 47 2.82 -0.16 -13.01
CA PHE A 47 2.64 -1.51 -12.47
C PHE A 47 1.90 -1.56 -11.13
N TYR A 48 1.69 -0.43 -10.47
CA TYR A 48 0.95 -0.38 -9.20
C TYR A 48 -0.49 -0.92 -9.28
N PRO A 49 -1.25 -0.75 -10.39
CA PRO A 49 -2.55 -1.38 -10.52
C PRO A 49 -2.52 -2.90 -10.39
N ILE A 50 -1.44 -3.56 -10.87
CA ILE A 50 -1.27 -5.01 -10.76
C ILE A 50 -1.03 -5.40 -9.30
N ALA A 51 -0.18 -4.65 -8.59
CA ALA A 51 0.04 -4.89 -7.16
C ALA A 51 -1.24 -4.71 -6.35
N SER A 52 -2.02 -3.65 -6.62
CA SER A 52 -3.31 -3.42 -5.98
C SER A 52 -4.30 -4.57 -6.25
N LEU A 53 -4.33 -5.09 -7.47
CA LEU A 53 -5.15 -6.23 -7.85
C LEU A 53 -4.72 -7.50 -7.11
N ILE A 54 -3.43 -7.80 -7.04
CA ILE A 54 -2.90 -8.96 -6.32
C ILE A 54 -3.26 -8.87 -4.84
N VAL A 55 -3.08 -7.71 -4.19
CA VAL A 55 -3.45 -7.50 -2.79
C VAL A 55 -4.94 -7.73 -2.57
N SER A 56 -5.80 -7.23 -3.49
CA SER A 56 -7.24 -7.42 -3.40
C SER A 56 -7.63 -8.89 -3.55
N GLN A 57 -7.13 -9.57 -4.57
CA GLN A 57 -7.41 -10.99 -4.81
C GLN A 57 -6.90 -11.88 -3.68
N GLN A 58 -5.70 -11.57 -3.17
CA GLN A 58 -5.14 -12.31 -2.03
C GLN A 58 -6.01 -12.17 -0.79
N TYR A 59 -6.50 -10.97 -0.50
CA TYR A 59 -7.43 -10.77 0.61
C TYR A 59 -8.71 -11.60 0.44
N GLU A 60 -9.32 -11.58 -0.75
CA GLU A 60 -10.56 -12.31 -1.03
C GLU A 60 -10.38 -13.82 -0.86
N LEU A 61 -9.32 -14.39 -1.42
CA LEU A 61 -9.01 -15.81 -1.27
C LEU A 61 -8.71 -16.22 0.17
N LEU A 62 -8.02 -15.35 0.93
CA LEU A 62 -7.77 -15.59 2.35
C LEU A 62 -9.02 -15.43 3.20
N ALA A 63 -9.91 -14.50 2.88
CA ALA A 63 -11.19 -14.33 3.54
C ALA A 63 -12.07 -15.57 3.33
N GLU A 64 -12.15 -16.07 2.11
CA GLU A 64 -12.85 -17.32 1.78
C GLU A 64 -12.23 -18.54 2.50
N ALA A 65 -10.89 -18.60 2.56
CA ALA A 65 -10.20 -19.66 3.30
C ALA A 65 -10.48 -19.57 4.81
N ALA A 66 -10.62 -18.37 5.39
CA ALA A 66 -11.00 -18.17 6.78
C ALA A 66 -12.44 -18.62 7.02
N ASP A 67 -13.37 -18.25 6.13
CA ASP A 67 -14.80 -18.64 6.25
C ASP A 67 -14.97 -20.17 6.25
N ARG A 68 -14.23 -20.88 5.40
CA ARG A 68 -14.21 -22.36 5.38
C ARG A 68 -13.67 -22.99 6.67
N ARG A 69 -12.98 -22.22 7.51
CA ARG A 69 -12.34 -22.66 8.77
C ARG A 69 -12.97 -22.06 10.02
N GLY A 70 -14.22 -21.66 9.95
CA GLY A 70 -14.94 -21.09 11.09
C GLY A 70 -14.64 -19.61 11.34
N GLY A 71 -14.25 -18.87 10.31
CA GLY A 71 -14.11 -17.41 10.33
C GLY A 71 -12.69 -16.88 10.55
N ARG A 72 -11.69 -17.75 10.75
CA ARG A 72 -10.30 -17.31 10.99
C ARG A 72 -9.28 -18.21 10.31
N LEU A 73 -8.21 -17.58 9.83
CA LEU A 73 -7.05 -18.29 9.26
C LEU A 73 -6.27 -19.02 10.36
N GLU A 74 -5.71 -20.17 10.00
CA GLU A 74 -4.83 -20.96 10.89
C GLU A 74 -3.55 -20.18 11.21
N ARG A 75 -3.01 -19.49 10.22
CA ARG A 75 -1.84 -18.62 10.34
C ARG A 75 -2.20 -17.19 10.06
N ARG A 76 -1.66 -16.29 10.89
CA ARG A 76 -1.79 -14.86 10.65
C ARG A 76 -1.04 -14.46 9.38
N VAL A 77 -1.70 -13.71 8.49
CA VAL A 77 -1.11 -13.11 7.30
C VAL A 77 -0.91 -11.62 7.53
N ASN A 78 0.29 -11.12 7.26
CA ASN A 78 0.60 -9.71 7.35
C ASN A 78 0.80 -9.15 5.93
N PHE A 79 0.02 -8.16 5.57
CA PHE A 79 0.20 -7.34 4.38
C PHE A 79 1.09 -6.14 4.76
N ILE A 80 2.27 -6.06 4.16
CA ILE A 80 3.22 -4.97 4.37
C ILE A 80 3.25 -4.20 3.05
N LEU A 81 2.57 -3.04 3.02
CA LEU A 81 2.39 -2.23 1.82
C LEU A 81 3.28 -1.00 1.93
N ASP A 82 4.52 -1.17 1.45
CA ASP A 82 5.48 -0.09 1.38
C ASP A 82 5.07 0.90 0.27
N GLU A 83 5.32 2.18 0.47
CA GLU A 83 4.89 3.26 -0.43
C GLU A 83 3.40 3.19 -0.81
N TYR A 84 2.55 2.88 0.17
CA TYR A 84 1.11 2.71 -0.05
C TYR A 84 0.45 3.93 -0.72
N GLY A 85 0.98 5.13 -0.52
CA GLY A 85 0.54 6.35 -1.19
C GLY A 85 0.66 6.30 -2.72
N ASN A 86 1.52 5.44 -3.28
CA ASN A 86 1.70 5.26 -4.72
C ASN A 86 0.76 4.21 -5.32
N PHE A 87 0.11 3.39 -4.49
CA PHE A 87 -0.82 2.36 -4.98
C PHE A 87 -2.03 2.98 -5.69
N THR A 88 -2.52 2.29 -6.70
CA THR A 88 -3.87 2.53 -7.19
C THR A 88 -4.85 2.16 -6.08
N PRO A 89 -5.95 2.91 -5.90
CA PRO A 89 -6.93 2.60 -4.87
C PRO A 89 -7.34 1.14 -4.88
N ILE A 90 -7.15 0.47 -3.75
CA ILE A 90 -7.61 -0.91 -3.55
C ILE A 90 -9.10 -0.86 -3.23
N SER A 91 -9.91 -1.59 -4.01
CA SER A 91 -11.36 -1.64 -3.81
C SER A 91 -11.70 -2.08 -2.39
N ASP A 92 -12.70 -1.44 -1.79
CA ASP A 92 -13.24 -1.77 -0.46
C ASP A 92 -12.19 -1.85 0.66
N MET A 93 -11.12 -1.04 0.55
CA MET A 93 -10.01 -1.06 1.52
C MET A 93 -10.48 -0.80 2.95
N THR A 94 -11.47 0.06 3.14
CA THR A 94 -12.05 0.34 4.47
C THR A 94 -12.66 -0.91 5.10
N ASN A 95 -13.45 -1.66 4.33
CA ASN A 95 -14.06 -2.90 4.80
C ASN A 95 -12.99 -3.97 5.05
N LYS A 96 -12.01 -4.08 4.16
CA LYS A 96 -10.87 -5.01 4.32
C LYS A 96 -10.15 -4.74 5.63
N LEU A 97 -9.82 -3.50 5.94
CA LEU A 97 -9.14 -3.13 7.19
C LEU A 97 -9.99 -3.41 8.44
N THR A 98 -11.29 -3.14 8.37
CA THR A 98 -12.20 -3.32 9.50
C THR A 98 -12.34 -4.80 9.88
N VAL A 99 -12.44 -5.69 8.90
CA VAL A 99 -12.75 -7.12 9.11
C VAL A 99 -11.49 -7.98 9.23
N ALA A 100 -10.39 -7.54 8.60
CA ALA A 100 -9.16 -8.32 8.45
C ALA A 100 -8.61 -8.89 9.76
N ALA A 101 -8.60 -8.10 10.83
CA ALA A 101 -8.03 -8.50 12.12
C ALA A 101 -8.74 -9.70 12.72
N GLY A 102 -10.08 -9.75 12.66
CA GLY A 102 -10.90 -10.88 13.12
C GLY A 102 -10.59 -12.17 12.37
N ARG A 103 -10.33 -12.06 11.07
CA ARG A 103 -9.99 -13.19 10.19
C ARG A 103 -8.52 -13.62 10.27
N GLY A 104 -7.68 -12.93 11.04
CA GLY A 104 -6.26 -13.24 11.19
C GLY A 104 -5.36 -12.58 10.17
N MET A 105 -5.82 -11.52 9.52
CA MET A 105 -5.03 -10.69 8.60
C MET A 105 -4.71 -9.34 9.24
N ARG A 106 -3.53 -8.80 8.96
CA ARG A 106 -3.09 -7.48 9.43
C ARG A 106 -2.46 -6.69 8.30
N TYR A 107 -2.63 -5.38 8.34
CA TYR A 107 -2.05 -4.45 7.40
C TYR A 107 -1.07 -3.51 8.09
N ALA A 108 0.08 -3.31 7.46
CA ALA A 108 1.02 -2.24 7.75
C ALA A 108 1.10 -1.37 6.49
N LEU A 109 0.67 -0.13 6.60
CA LEU A 109 0.62 0.83 5.50
C LEU A 109 1.72 1.87 5.73
N PHE A 110 2.59 2.06 4.74
CA PHE A 110 3.64 3.07 4.80
C PHE A 110 3.31 4.19 3.82
N VAL A 111 3.25 5.40 4.33
CA VAL A 111 2.94 6.61 3.56
C VAL A 111 3.96 7.70 3.91
N GLN A 112 4.24 8.60 2.98
CA GLN A 112 5.11 9.75 3.23
C GLN A 112 4.37 10.90 3.90
N GLY A 113 3.07 11.03 3.61
CA GLY A 113 2.16 12.00 4.19
C GLY A 113 0.70 11.53 4.07
N PHE A 114 -0.18 12.09 4.88
CA PHE A 114 -1.61 11.76 4.84
C PHE A 114 -2.34 12.41 3.65
N ASP A 115 -1.76 13.46 3.06
CA ASP A 115 -2.18 14.04 1.79
C ASP A 115 -2.24 13.01 0.67
N GLN A 116 -1.27 12.09 0.60
CA GLN A 116 -1.26 11.01 -0.39
C GLN A 116 -2.50 10.11 -0.30
N LEU A 117 -2.99 9.83 0.91
CA LEU A 117 -4.21 9.04 1.07
C LEU A 117 -5.43 9.80 0.56
N LYS A 118 -5.50 11.11 0.78
CA LYS A 118 -6.60 11.95 0.30
C LYS A 118 -6.59 12.13 -1.21
N GLU A 119 -5.40 12.19 -1.81
CA GLU A 119 -5.25 12.24 -3.27
C GLU A 119 -5.81 10.97 -3.94
N LYS A 120 -5.60 9.81 -3.33
CA LYS A 120 -6.02 8.51 -3.88
C LYS A 120 -7.44 8.13 -3.51
N TYR A 121 -7.88 8.50 -2.32
CA TYR A 121 -9.19 8.19 -1.78
C TYR A 121 -9.92 9.50 -1.43
N SER A 122 -11.24 9.45 -1.27
CA SER A 122 -11.95 10.61 -0.70
C SER A 122 -11.52 10.85 0.75
N ASP A 123 -11.70 12.09 1.25
CA ASP A 123 -11.39 12.45 2.64
C ASP A 123 -12.03 11.49 3.66
N ASN A 124 -13.28 11.11 3.44
CA ASN A 124 -13.99 10.18 4.32
C ASN A 124 -13.34 8.79 4.34
N ILE A 125 -12.95 8.28 3.17
CA ILE A 125 -12.28 6.97 3.05
C ILE A 125 -10.89 7.04 3.67
N ALA A 126 -10.12 8.09 3.40
CA ALA A 126 -8.79 8.29 3.99
C ALA A 126 -8.84 8.34 5.52
N ASN A 127 -9.82 9.08 6.08
CA ASN A 127 -10.04 9.14 7.52
C ASN A 127 -10.44 7.79 8.11
N THR A 128 -11.26 7.01 7.40
CA THR A 128 -11.63 5.67 7.83
C THR A 128 -10.43 4.72 7.79
N ILE A 129 -9.57 4.80 6.76
CA ILE A 129 -8.32 4.03 6.69
C ILE A 129 -7.43 4.36 7.89
N LYS A 130 -7.18 5.66 8.15
CA LYS A 130 -6.39 6.12 9.31
C LYS A 130 -6.99 5.66 10.63
N GLY A 131 -8.31 5.74 10.79
CA GLY A 131 -9.04 5.32 11.99
C GLY A 131 -8.94 3.81 12.28
N ASN A 132 -8.85 2.98 11.24
CA ASN A 132 -8.62 1.53 11.39
C ASN A 132 -7.16 1.18 11.75
N CYS A 133 -6.21 2.10 11.53
CA CYS A 133 -4.82 1.92 11.94
C CYS A 133 -4.65 2.29 13.41
N GLN A 134 -4.67 1.30 14.29
CA GLN A 134 -4.62 1.51 15.75
C GLN A 134 -3.25 2.03 16.23
N VAL A 135 -2.19 1.60 15.57
CA VAL A 135 -0.81 2.00 15.87
C VAL A 135 -0.30 2.88 14.75
N TRP A 136 0.21 4.04 15.12
CA TRP A 136 0.90 4.93 14.19
C TRP A 136 2.37 5.02 14.62
N ALA A 137 3.26 4.82 13.67
CA ALA A 137 4.69 5.02 13.83
C ALA A 137 5.11 6.23 12.97
N TYR A 138 5.43 7.33 13.61
CA TYR A 138 5.87 8.54 12.95
C TYR A 138 7.40 8.59 12.96
N LEU A 139 8.00 8.63 11.78
CA LEU A 139 9.44 8.73 11.60
C LEU A 139 9.85 10.19 11.35
N GLN A 140 9.32 10.77 10.29
CA GLN A 140 9.51 12.17 9.88
C GLN A 140 8.54 12.48 8.74
N SER A 141 8.00 13.68 8.72
CA SER A 141 7.23 14.22 7.58
C SER A 141 7.30 15.74 7.61
N ASP A 142 7.22 16.37 6.46
CA ASP A 142 7.04 17.82 6.30
C ASP A 142 5.61 18.18 5.90
N ASP A 143 4.74 17.19 5.68
CA ASP A 143 3.33 17.42 5.38
C ASP A 143 2.60 18.05 6.57
N PRO A 144 2.02 19.29 6.40
CA PRO A 144 1.37 20.01 7.49
C PRO A 144 0.19 19.26 8.10
N GLU A 145 -0.52 18.46 7.29
CA GLU A 145 -1.66 17.70 7.78
C GLU A 145 -1.21 16.55 8.67
N THR A 146 -0.22 15.78 8.24
CA THR A 146 0.40 14.72 9.04
C THR A 146 0.93 15.26 10.36
N LEU A 147 1.62 16.40 10.34
CA LEU A 147 2.15 17.04 11.55
C LEU A 147 1.03 17.43 12.52
N ARG A 148 -0.05 18.02 12.00
CA ARG A 148 -1.20 18.43 12.82
C ARG A 148 -1.89 17.21 13.43
N GLU A 149 -2.20 16.21 12.63
CA GLU A 149 -2.88 15.01 13.10
C GLU A 149 -2.02 14.22 14.11
N MET A 150 -0.70 14.16 13.92
CA MET A 150 0.20 13.59 14.92
C MET A 150 0.18 14.37 16.23
N SER A 151 0.27 15.69 16.18
CA SER A 151 0.18 16.57 17.36
C SER A 151 -1.14 16.38 18.11
N ASP A 152 -2.27 16.29 17.37
CA ASP A 152 -3.59 16.08 17.95
C ASP A 152 -3.72 14.68 18.59
N LYS A 153 -3.18 13.67 17.94
CA LYS A 153 -3.22 12.28 18.42
C LYS A 153 -2.36 12.05 19.68
N LEU A 154 -1.31 12.84 19.85
CA LEU A 154 -0.49 12.81 21.06
C LEU A 154 -1.23 13.34 22.29
N GLY A 155 -2.26 14.15 22.07
CA GLY A 155 -3.06 14.72 23.14
C GLY A 155 -2.41 15.96 23.79
N SER A 156 -2.99 16.38 24.90
CA SER A 156 -2.60 17.58 25.64
C SER A 156 -2.48 17.31 27.13
N TYR A 157 -1.82 18.21 27.83
CA TYR A 157 -1.71 18.20 29.27
C TYR A 157 -1.92 19.61 29.83
N THR A 158 -2.32 19.69 31.10
CA THR A 158 -2.48 20.97 31.79
C THR A 158 -1.14 21.42 32.37
N THR A 159 -0.75 22.64 32.07
CA THR A 159 0.46 23.27 32.62
C THR A 159 0.11 24.60 33.29
N SER A 160 0.94 25.05 34.22
CA SER A 160 0.81 26.36 34.83
C SER A 160 1.55 27.42 34.01
N SER A 161 0.86 28.49 33.68
CA SER A 161 1.45 29.67 33.06
C SER A 161 1.59 30.78 34.12
N TYR A 162 2.79 31.33 34.21
CA TYR A 162 3.11 32.43 35.13
C TYR A 162 3.17 33.71 34.34
N GLN A 163 2.33 34.70 34.72
CA GLN A 163 2.39 36.03 34.16
C GLN A 163 2.89 36.99 35.26
N LEU A 164 3.98 37.70 34.96
CA LEU A 164 4.52 38.74 35.78
C LEU A 164 4.21 40.09 35.12
N SER A 165 3.42 40.92 35.78
CA SER A 165 3.17 42.26 35.31
C SER A 165 3.84 43.24 36.30
N ALA A 166 4.76 44.07 35.79
CA ALA A 166 5.38 45.15 36.50
C ALA A 166 4.88 46.50 35.93
N SER A 167 4.28 47.32 36.75
CA SER A 167 3.85 48.68 36.37
C SER A 167 4.74 49.69 37.06
N ASN A 168 5.50 50.48 36.29
CA ASN A 168 6.31 51.58 36.74
C ASN A 168 5.76 52.87 36.15
N GLY A 169 4.97 53.62 36.91
CA GLY A 169 4.51 54.95 36.52
C GLY A 169 5.34 56.05 37.23
N LYS A 170 5.61 57.15 36.53
CA LYS A 170 6.44 58.27 37.02
C LYS A 170 5.90 58.93 38.27
N TYR A 171 4.63 58.63 38.66
CA TYR A 171 3.93 59.16 39.83
C TYR A 171 3.10 58.12 40.58
N THR A 172 3.31 56.84 40.35
CA THR A 172 2.60 55.73 41.02
C THR A 172 3.59 54.80 41.69
N THR A 173 3.19 54.28 42.86
CA THR A 173 3.98 53.23 43.54
C THR A 173 4.17 52.05 42.62
N PRO A 174 5.41 51.51 42.45
CA PRO A 174 5.64 50.32 41.68
C PRO A 174 4.76 49.18 42.18
N SER A 175 3.98 48.60 41.28
CA SER A 175 3.13 47.46 41.59
C SER A 175 3.59 46.27 40.79
N ASN A 176 3.91 45.17 41.47
CA ASN A 176 4.19 43.88 40.87
C ASN A 176 3.00 42.97 41.15
N SER A 177 2.35 42.47 40.07
CA SER A 177 1.34 41.44 40.20
C SER A 177 1.84 40.17 39.56
N GLN A 178 1.63 39.08 40.27
CA GLN A 178 1.93 37.75 39.79
C GLN A 178 0.63 36.94 39.68
N SER A 179 0.30 36.48 38.51
CA SER A 179 -0.85 35.59 38.31
C SER A 179 -0.40 34.24 37.79
N VAL A 180 -1.01 33.20 38.33
CA VAL A 180 -0.81 31.81 37.89
C VAL A 180 -2.12 31.33 37.26
N SER A 181 -2.07 30.95 36.00
CA SER A 181 -3.21 30.36 35.30
C SER A 181 -2.90 28.96 34.82
N LEU A 182 -3.87 28.07 34.89
CA LEU A 182 -3.76 26.74 34.28
C LEU A 182 -4.10 26.88 32.81
N THR A 183 -3.21 26.39 31.95
CA THR A 183 -3.35 26.45 30.50
C THR A 183 -3.16 25.04 29.93
N GLU A 184 -4.00 24.69 28.97
CA GLU A 184 -3.83 23.47 28.20
C GLU A 184 -2.67 23.62 27.20
N ARG A 185 -1.80 22.64 27.12
CA ARG A 185 -0.72 22.57 26.14
C ARG A 185 -0.71 21.22 25.50
N LYS A 186 -0.55 21.17 24.17
CA LYS A 186 -0.30 19.90 23.44
C LYS A 186 0.98 19.26 23.94
N LEU A 187 1.00 17.93 23.99
CA LEU A 187 2.19 17.17 24.42
C LEU A 187 3.39 17.52 23.52
N LEU A 188 3.17 17.56 22.20
CA LEU A 188 4.08 18.14 21.21
C LEU A 188 3.27 19.00 20.25
N ASN A 189 3.68 20.25 20.06
CA ASN A 189 3.14 21.09 19.00
C ASN A 189 3.64 20.62 17.64
N THR A 190 3.02 21.07 16.55
CA THR A 190 3.40 20.70 15.16
C THR A 190 4.86 20.97 14.86
N ASP A 191 5.44 22.05 15.37
CA ASP A 191 6.85 22.40 15.22
C ASP A 191 7.77 21.41 15.96
N GLU A 192 7.33 20.96 17.13
CA GLU A 192 8.07 19.99 17.93
C GLU A 192 8.00 18.60 17.29
N VAL A 193 6.85 18.21 16.74
CA VAL A 193 6.69 16.98 15.95
C VAL A 193 7.60 17.01 14.73
N ARG A 194 7.66 18.12 13.99
CA ARG A 194 8.55 18.28 12.82
C ARG A 194 10.02 18.09 13.17
N ARG A 195 10.44 18.47 14.37
CA ARG A 195 11.82 18.35 14.83
C ARG A 195 12.23 16.94 15.24
N VAL A 196 11.28 16.03 15.38
CA VAL A 196 11.58 14.62 15.63
C VAL A 196 12.22 14.04 14.38
N LYS A 197 13.43 13.55 14.51
CA LYS A 197 14.24 13.01 13.41
C LYS A 197 15.00 11.78 13.85
N ARG A 198 15.48 11.06 12.86
CA ARG A 198 16.36 9.88 13.08
C ARG A 198 17.45 10.19 14.12
N PRO A 199 17.72 9.27 15.04
CA PRO A 199 17.24 7.89 15.16
C PRO A 199 15.95 7.73 16.00
N HIS A 200 15.20 8.79 16.26
CA HIS A 200 14.00 8.73 17.08
C HIS A 200 12.74 8.62 16.21
N GLN A 201 11.74 7.94 16.76
CA GLN A 201 10.40 7.83 16.19
C GLN A 201 9.36 7.96 17.30
N ILE A 202 8.17 8.44 16.93
CA ILE A 202 7.03 8.48 17.84
C ILE A 202 6.10 7.33 17.49
N ILE A 203 5.71 6.54 18.49
CA ILE A 203 4.70 5.50 18.35
C ILE A 203 3.49 5.90 19.18
N THR A 204 2.32 5.90 18.54
CA THR A 204 1.04 6.11 19.21
C THR A 204 0.21 4.85 19.09
N SER A 205 -0.49 4.50 20.15
CA SER A 205 -1.47 3.43 20.20
C SER A 205 -2.72 3.94 20.94
N ARG A 206 -3.55 3.02 21.42
CA ARG A 206 -4.67 3.38 22.33
C ARG A 206 -4.18 3.81 23.70
N ASP A 207 -3.01 3.39 24.09
CA ASP A 207 -2.35 3.74 25.33
C ASP A 207 -1.50 5.00 25.17
N HIS A 208 -0.61 5.24 26.13
CA HIS A 208 0.27 6.39 26.09
C HIS A 208 1.22 6.37 24.90
N PRO A 209 1.48 7.50 24.25
CA PRO A 209 2.47 7.60 23.20
C PRO A 209 3.88 7.38 23.77
N ALA A 210 4.76 6.84 22.93
CA ALA A 210 6.14 6.60 23.29
C ALA A 210 7.09 7.18 22.22
N MET A 211 8.15 7.83 22.68
CA MET A 211 9.29 8.15 21.81
C MET A 211 10.30 7.02 21.93
N MET A 212 10.63 6.41 20.79
CA MET A 212 11.51 5.25 20.73
C MET A 212 12.78 5.58 19.95
N TYR A 213 13.87 4.96 20.37
CA TYR A 213 15.12 4.95 19.62
C TYR A 213 15.05 3.83 18.56
N ALA A 214 15.11 4.22 17.30
CA ALA A 214 15.05 3.31 16.15
C ALA A 214 16.21 3.63 15.20
N PRO A 215 17.40 3.09 15.46
CA PRO A 215 18.55 3.33 14.61
C PRO A 215 18.33 2.77 13.21
N ASP A 216 19.10 3.28 12.25
CA ASP A 216 19.12 2.75 10.89
C ASP A 216 19.39 1.25 10.90
N LEU A 217 18.77 0.54 9.98
CA LEU A 217 18.85 -0.93 9.89
C LEU A 217 20.30 -1.42 9.73
N SER A 218 21.17 -0.62 9.09
CA SER A 218 22.60 -0.90 8.96
C SER A 218 23.34 -0.99 10.30
N GLN A 219 22.82 -0.34 11.35
CA GLN A 219 23.40 -0.36 12.70
C GLN A 219 22.91 -1.53 13.56
N TRP A 220 21.93 -2.28 13.09
CA TRP A 220 21.39 -3.42 13.81
C TRP A 220 22.36 -4.60 13.77
N MET A 221 22.42 -5.34 14.88
CA MET A 221 23.28 -6.52 14.99
C MET A 221 23.02 -7.56 13.90
N PHE A 222 21.79 -7.66 13.41
CA PHE A 222 21.39 -8.57 12.33
C PHE A 222 21.88 -8.10 10.95
N ASN A 223 22.37 -6.88 10.80
CA ASN A 223 22.86 -6.40 9.51
C ASN A 223 24.02 -7.23 8.97
N LYS A 224 24.84 -7.79 9.85
CA LYS A 224 25.92 -8.72 9.45
C LYS A 224 25.40 -9.94 8.68
N MET A 225 24.18 -10.39 8.99
CA MET A 225 23.49 -11.46 8.28
C MET A 225 22.86 -10.99 6.96
N LEU A 226 22.30 -9.77 6.94
CA LEU A 226 21.55 -9.24 5.82
C LEU A 226 22.43 -8.51 4.80
N GLY A 227 23.61 -8.04 5.21
CA GLY A 227 24.58 -7.33 4.35
C GLY A 227 24.04 -6.01 3.79
N LEU A 228 23.11 -5.34 4.50
CA LEU A 228 22.55 -4.08 4.05
C LEU A 228 23.62 -2.99 4.05
N GLY A 229 23.82 -2.34 2.91
CA GLY A 229 24.88 -1.35 2.72
C GLY A 229 26.25 -1.92 2.34
N ASP A 230 26.42 -3.24 2.36
CA ASP A 230 27.62 -3.90 1.86
C ASP A 230 27.57 -4.04 0.33
N MET A 231 28.42 -3.26 -0.35
CA MET A 231 28.44 -3.23 -1.82
C MET A 231 28.87 -4.56 -2.44
N GLU A 232 29.83 -5.26 -1.81
CA GLU A 232 30.32 -6.54 -2.30
C GLU A 232 29.27 -7.65 -2.15
N HIS A 233 28.60 -7.70 -0.99
CA HIS A 233 27.50 -8.60 -0.74
C HIS A 233 26.35 -8.37 -1.74
N ASN A 234 25.98 -7.13 -1.97
CA ASN A 234 24.93 -6.75 -2.91
C ASN A 234 25.30 -7.08 -4.36
N ARG A 235 26.57 -6.91 -4.74
CA ARG A 235 27.07 -7.30 -6.07
C ARG A 235 26.93 -8.80 -6.28
N ARG A 236 27.41 -9.61 -5.32
CA ARG A 236 27.29 -11.07 -5.38
C ARG A 236 25.85 -11.54 -5.48
N LEU A 237 24.95 -10.94 -4.69
CA LEU A 237 23.52 -11.28 -4.78
C LEU A 237 22.91 -10.94 -6.13
N ARG A 238 23.33 -9.84 -6.78
CA ARG A 238 22.88 -9.50 -8.14
C ARG A 238 23.36 -10.51 -9.16
N GLU A 239 24.64 -10.88 -9.11
CA GLU A 239 25.23 -11.88 -9.99
C GLU A 239 24.54 -13.25 -9.83
N GLU A 240 24.28 -13.69 -8.61
CA GLU A 240 23.51 -14.92 -8.34
C GLU A 240 22.08 -14.86 -8.86
N ARG A 241 21.42 -13.69 -8.75
CA ARG A 241 20.06 -13.49 -9.29
C ARG A 241 20.04 -13.54 -10.81
N GLU A 242 21.01 -12.92 -11.46
CA GLU A 242 21.12 -12.95 -12.92
C GLU A 242 21.34 -14.36 -13.44
N GLN A 243 22.19 -15.15 -12.78
CA GLN A 243 22.41 -16.56 -13.12
C GLN A 243 21.14 -17.42 -12.92
N LYS A 244 20.35 -17.12 -11.90
CA LYS A 244 19.11 -17.86 -11.58
C LYS A 244 17.87 -17.27 -12.28
N ARG A 245 18.02 -16.19 -13.03
CA ARG A 245 16.92 -15.56 -13.75
C ARG A 245 16.35 -16.55 -14.75
N PRO A 246 15.08 -16.95 -14.64
CA PRO A 246 14.49 -17.84 -15.63
C PRO A 246 14.56 -17.15 -16.99
N ILE A 247 15.19 -17.79 -17.95
CA ILE A 247 15.13 -17.36 -19.34
C ILE A 247 13.64 -17.46 -19.70
N ILE A 248 13.02 -16.31 -19.93
CA ILE A 248 11.66 -16.28 -20.48
C ILE A 248 11.80 -16.81 -21.90
N THR A 249 11.76 -18.12 -22.05
CA THR A 249 11.62 -18.75 -23.37
C THR A 249 10.28 -18.26 -23.89
N ASP A 250 10.30 -17.72 -25.11
CA ASP A 250 9.07 -17.47 -25.88
C ASP A 250 8.35 -18.83 -25.96
N THR A 251 7.56 -19.12 -24.94
CA THR A 251 6.64 -20.24 -24.99
C THR A 251 5.63 -19.84 -26.06
N LYS A 252 5.77 -20.42 -27.22
CA LYS A 252 4.73 -20.48 -28.24
C LYS A 252 3.57 -21.33 -27.69
N GLN A 253 3.04 -20.97 -26.53
CA GLN A 253 1.76 -21.47 -26.11
C GLN A 253 0.73 -20.72 -26.96
N GLU A 254 0.19 -21.42 -27.92
CA GLU A 254 -1.01 -21.01 -28.62
C GLU A 254 -2.05 -20.71 -27.54
N ILE A 255 -2.38 -19.43 -27.38
CA ILE A 255 -3.42 -19.02 -26.44
C ILE A 255 -4.68 -19.78 -26.86
N ALA A 256 -5.32 -20.50 -25.96
CA ALA A 256 -6.52 -21.28 -26.22
C ALA A 256 -7.67 -20.45 -26.90
N LEU A 257 -7.60 -19.12 -26.77
CA LEU A 257 -8.41 -18.17 -27.53
C LEU A 257 -8.33 -18.34 -29.06
N TRP A 258 -7.20 -18.78 -29.61
CA TRP A 258 -7.07 -19.06 -31.05
C TRP A 258 -7.89 -20.29 -31.47
N ASN A 259 -8.12 -21.27 -30.60
CA ASN A 259 -9.03 -22.37 -30.87
C ASN A 259 -10.48 -21.93 -31.02
N ILE A 260 -10.90 -20.89 -30.31
CA ILE A 260 -12.21 -20.27 -30.46
C ILE A 260 -12.31 -19.60 -31.84
N TRP A 261 -11.28 -18.91 -32.30
CA TRP A 261 -11.23 -18.30 -33.63
C TRP A 261 -11.28 -19.34 -34.75
N ILE A 262 -10.56 -20.44 -34.61
CA ILE A 262 -10.59 -21.57 -35.61
C ILE A 262 -12.01 -22.14 -35.70
N TYR A 263 -12.72 -22.22 -34.57
CA TYR A 263 -14.12 -22.67 -34.54
C TYR A 263 -15.05 -21.70 -35.26
N TYR A 264 -14.94 -20.44 -34.99
CA TYR A 264 -15.73 -19.36 -35.62
C TYR A 264 -15.32 -19.13 -37.08
N GLN A 265 -14.04 -19.32 -37.42
CA GLN A 265 -13.56 -19.16 -38.78
C GLN A 265 -14.25 -20.15 -39.74
N LYS A 266 -14.47 -21.38 -39.31
CA LYS A 266 -15.23 -22.37 -40.11
C LYS A 266 -16.70 -21.93 -40.32
N ASP A 267 -17.33 -21.37 -39.30
CA ASP A 267 -18.71 -20.94 -39.37
C ASP A 267 -18.87 -19.66 -40.19
N ILE A 268 -17.92 -18.73 -40.08
CA ILE A 268 -17.87 -17.51 -40.90
C ILE A 268 -17.65 -17.87 -42.40
N MET A 269 -16.69 -18.76 -42.66
CA MET A 269 -16.45 -19.20 -44.03
C MET A 269 -17.66 -19.92 -44.63
N ARG A 270 -18.38 -20.72 -43.84
CA ARG A 270 -19.61 -21.37 -44.28
C ARG A 270 -20.71 -20.36 -44.58
N ARG A 271 -20.89 -19.33 -43.79
CA ARG A 271 -21.85 -18.22 -44.00
C ARG A 271 -21.49 -17.41 -45.25
N LEU A 272 -20.21 -17.09 -45.44
CA LEU A 272 -19.72 -16.37 -46.63
C LEU A 272 -19.90 -17.17 -47.91
N SER A 273 -19.69 -18.50 -47.89
CA SER A 273 -19.94 -19.35 -49.04
C SER A 273 -21.42 -19.49 -49.39
N GLN A 274 -22.30 -19.52 -48.39
CA GLN A 274 -23.73 -19.50 -48.57
C GLN A 274 -24.24 -18.15 -49.16
N GLN A 275 -23.68 -17.01 -48.73
CA GLN A 275 -23.99 -15.70 -49.31
C GLN A 275 -23.50 -15.58 -50.77
N LYS A 276 -22.33 -16.10 -51.12
CA LYS A 276 -21.83 -16.11 -52.50
C LYS A 276 -22.66 -17.03 -53.42
N GLY A 277 -23.14 -18.14 -52.90
CA GLY A 277 -24.07 -19.01 -53.65
C GLY A 277 -25.45 -18.40 -53.89
N ALA A 278 -25.89 -17.56 -52.99
CA ALA A 278 -27.18 -16.82 -53.15
C ALA A 278 -27.10 -15.61 -54.09
N MET A 279 -25.90 -15.03 -54.32
CA MET A 279 -25.69 -13.94 -55.28
C MET A 279 -25.30 -14.39 -56.70
N GLY A 280 -24.95 -15.70 -56.88
CA GLY A 280 -24.55 -16.25 -58.17
C GLY A 280 -25.66 -16.92 -58.96
N GLY A 281 -26.92 -16.93 -58.46
CA GLY A 281 -28.06 -17.59 -59.08
C GLY A 281 -29.06 -16.65 -59.82
N GLY A 282 -28.60 -15.47 -60.26
CA GLY A 282 -29.53 -14.50 -60.85
C GLY A 282 -29.00 -13.72 -62.05
N LEU A 283 -28.25 -14.39 -62.98
CA LEU A 283 -27.92 -13.78 -64.28
C LEU A 283 -27.67 -14.90 -65.30
N ASP A 284 -28.73 -15.61 -65.66
CA ASP A 284 -28.84 -16.28 -66.96
C ASP A 284 -30.35 -16.52 -67.13
N ASP A 285 -30.97 -15.63 -67.86
CA ASP A 285 -32.13 -15.74 -68.74
C ASP A 285 -32.68 -14.33 -69.02
N ASP A 286 -32.20 -13.72 -70.11
CA ASP A 286 -32.95 -13.09 -71.21
C ASP A 286 -31.98 -12.54 -72.29
#